data_4b5498684aa8b3869b90316f0032c280
#
_entry.id   4b5498684aa8b3869b90316f0032c280
#
_cell.length_a   1.000
_cell.length_b   1.000
_cell.length_c   1.000
_cell.angle_alpha   90.00
_cell.angle_beta   90.00
_cell.angle_gamma   90.00
#
_symmetry.space_group_name_H-M   'P 1'
#
loop_
_entity.id
_entity.type
_entity.pdbx_description
1 polymer ?
#
loop_
_entity_poly.entity_id
_entity_poly.type
_entity_poly.pdbx_seq_one_letter_code
_entity_poly.pdbx_strand_id
1 'polypeptide(L)'
;MTERPVVKRTARAILLDGDDLVLIKRTKPGMNPYWVTPGGGVESTDATVVDALHREVDEELGAKIVDVVPCFVDTVEHIVDGGVAGVKVQHFFVCRLASMDTSRRHGPEVEEPLGEYEIVRVPFSRVGIAAVHLVPLSLRHYLDGNIEGVRAMHAPDLG
;
A
#
# COMPACT_ATOMS: atom_id res chain seq x y z
N MET A 1 -23.00 -5.83 22.00
CA MET A 1 -22.62 -6.01 20.59
C MET A 1 -21.24 -6.66 20.55
N THR A 2 -21.11 -7.74 19.80
CA THR A 2 -19.86 -8.50 19.75
C THR A 2 -18.94 -7.91 18.67
N GLU A 3 -17.69 -7.63 19.02
CA GLU A 3 -16.71 -7.22 18.04
C GLU A 3 -16.35 -8.38 17.11
N ARG A 4 -16.07 -8.04 15.86
CA ARG A 4 -15.64 -9.05 14.90
C ARG A 4 -14.13 -9.30 15.05
N PRO A 5 -13.67 -10.55 14.99
CA PRO A 5 -12.23 -10.83 15.12
C PRO A 5 -11.45 -10.29 13.92
N VAL A 6 -10.22 -9.87 14.17
CA VAL A 6 -9.27 -9.53 13.11
C VAL A 6 -8.67 -10.84 12.59
N VAL A 7 -9.01 -11.20 11.36
CA VAL A 7 -8.59 -12.47 10.76
C VAL A 7 -7.46 -12.30 9.74
N LYS A 8 -7.17 -11.06 9.32
CA LYS A 8 -6.08 -10.77 8.40
C LYS A 8 -5.58 -9.34 8.60
N ARG A 9 -4.28 -9.15 8.44
CA ARG A 9 -3.67 -7.82 8.39
C ARG A 9 -2.86 -7.67 7.11
N THR A 10 -2.88 -6.48 6.52
CA THR A 10 -2.00 -6.12 5.42
C THR A 10 -1.24 -4.86 5.79
N ALA A 11 -0.03 -4.73 5.24
CA ALA A 11 0.80 -3.54 5.38
C ALA A 11 0.92 -2.89 4.00
N ARG A 12 0.58 -1.60 3.90
CA ARG A 12 0.53 -0.84 2.65
C ARG A 12 1.35 0.43 2.75
N ALA A 13 2.07 0.75 1.69
CA ALA A 13 2.94 1.93 1.65
C ALA A 13 2.31 3.06 0.83
N ILE A 14 2.04 4.19 1.50
CA ILE A 14 1.86 5.46 0.79
C ILE A 14 3.29 5.95 0.56
N LEU A 15 3.87 5.53 -0.57
CA LEU A 15 5.30 5.63 -0.85
C LEU A 15 5.58 6.87 -1.66
N LEU A 16 6.30 7.81 -1.03
CA LEU A 16 6.64 9.09 -1.65
C LEU A 16 8.07 9.05 -2.20
N ASP A 17 8.22 9.51 -3.43
CA ASP A 17 9.50 9.73 -4.08
C ASP A 17 9.51 11.19 -4.57
N GLY A 18 10.06 12.09 -3.74
CA GLY A 18 9.94 13.52 -3.97
C GLY A 18 8.46 13.93 -3.95
N ASP A 19 8.01 14.54 -5.03
CA ASP A 19 6.63 15.00 -5.18
C ASP A 19 5.70 13.94 -5.79
N ASP A 20 6.21 12.75 -6.03
CA ASP A 20 5.45 11.66 -6.66
C ASP A 20 5.06 10.59 -5.67
N LEU A 21 3.91 9.97 -5.94
CA LEU A 21 3.43 8.77 -5.27
C LEU A 21 3.77 7.56 -6.14
N VAL A 22 4.46 6.58 -5.57
CA VAL A 22 4.80 5.33 -6.25
C VAL A 22 3.64 4.35 -6.07
N LEU A 23 3.10 3.87 -7.18
CA LEU A 23 1.97 2.94 -7.20
C LEU A 23 2.28 1.77 -8.12
N ILE A 24 1.46 0.73 -8.00
CA ILE A 24 1.45 -0.40 -8.92
C ILE A 24 0.17 -0.34 -9.71
N LYS A 25 0.30 -0.22 -11.03
CA LYS A 25 -0.83 -0.31 -11.95
C LYS A 25 -1.06 -1.79 -12.27
N ARG A 26 -2.27 -2.26 -12.00
CA ARG A 26 -2.68 -3.63 -12.27
C ARG A 26 -3.64 -3.67 -13.44
N THR A 27 -3.37 -4.56 -14.38
CA THR A 27 -4.29 -4.82 -15.49
C THR A 27 -4.56 -6.32 -15.55
N LYS A 28 -5.80 -6.71 -15.28
CA LYS A 28 -6.24 -8.10 -15.34
C LYS A 28 -7.09 -8.31 -16.60
N PRO A 29 -7.09 -9.53 -17.21
CA PRO A 29 -7.89 -9.81 -18.37
C PRO A 29 -9.37 -9.46 -18.17
N GLY A 30 -9.96 -8.72 -19.11
CA GLY A 30 -11.36 -8.34 -19.06
C GLY A 30 -11.73 -7.26 -18.07
N MET A 31 -10.76 -6.65 -17.40
CA MET A 31 -10.98 -5.59 -16.42
C MET A 31 -10.27 -4.31 -16.81
N ASN A 32 -10.84 -3.17 -16.40
CA ASN A 32 -10.15 -1.89 -16.53
C ASN A 32 -8.96 -1.86 -15.57
N PRO A 33 -7.89 -1.14 -15.91
CA PRO A 33 -6.75 -0.97 -15.01
C PRO A 33 -7.16 -0.34 -13.69
N TYR A 34 -6.49 -0.74 -12.63
CA TYR A 34 -6.61 -0.10 -11.31
C TYR A 34 -5.22 0.04 -10.69
N TRP A 35 -5.10 0.98 -9.76
CA TRP A 35 -3.83 1.32 -9.12
C TRP A 35 -3.92 0.98 -7.65
N VAL A 36 -2.86 0.39 -7.12
CA VAL A 36 -2.77 0.00 -5.71
C VAL A 36 -1.47 0.51 -5.10
N THR A 37 -1.48 0.68 -3.79
CA THR A 37 -0.26 0.94 -3.04
C THR A 37 0.56 -0.35 -2.94
N PRO A 38 1.89 -0.26 -2.94
CA PRO A 38 2.74 -1.42 -2.65
C PRO A 38 2.44 -1.97 -1.25
N GLY A 39 2.51 -3.27 -1.10
CA GLY A 39 2.28 -3.92 0.18
C GLY A 39 1.59 -5.27 0.02
N GLY A 40 1.28 -5.89 1.14
CA GLY A 40 0.64 -7.20 1.13
C GLY A 40 0.37 -7.73 2.52
N GLY A 41 0.02 -9.01 2.60
CA GLY A 41 -0.37 -9.67 3.85
C GLY A 41 0.78 -9.78 4.85
N VAL A 42 0.46 -9.51 6.11
CA VAL A 42 1.36 -9.80 7.22
C VAL A 42 1.40 -11.32 7.41
N GLU A 43 2.59 -11.89 7.45
CA GLU A 43 2.81 -13.32 7.62
C GLU A 43 3.26 -13.64 9.05
N SER A 44 3.13 -14.90 9.46
CA SER A 44 3.54 -15.35 10.80
C SER A 44 5.02 -15.18 11.08
N THR A 45 5.84 -15.11 10.02
CA THR A 45 7.29 -14.87 10.12
C THR A 45 7.65 -13.40 10.29
N ASP A 46 6.72 -12.50 10.05
CA ASP A 46 6.94 -11.07 10.27
C ASP A 46 6.80 -10.75 11.76
N ALA A 47 7.81 -10.13 12.35
CA ALA A 47 7.77 -9.78 13.77
C ALA A 47 6.76 -8.66 14.05
N THR A 48 6.61 -7.72 13.12
CA THR A 48 5.69 -6.59 13.22
C THR A 48 5.04 -6.29 11.88
N VAL A 49 4.00 -5.47 11.90
CA VAL A 49 3.36 -4.98 10.66
C VAL A 49 4.35 -4.15 9.83
N VAL A 50 5.23 -3.39 10.48
CA VAL A 50 6.26 -2.60 9.79
C VAL A 50 7.28 -3.52 9.09
N ASP A 51 7.66 -4.63 9.75
CA ASP A 51 8.55 -5.61 9.11
C ASP A 51 7.90 -6.21 7.86
N ALA A 52 6.60 -6.50 7.92
CA ALA A 52 5.86 -6.95 6.75
C ALA A 52 5.89 -5.91 5.63
N LEU A 53 5.77 -4.63 5.97
CA LEU A 53 5.83 -3.54 4.99
C LEU A 53 7.18 -3.53 4.27
N HIS A 54 8.28 -3.58 5.02
CA HIS A 54 9.63 -3.61 4.42
C HIS A 54 9.81 -4.81 3.51
N ARG A 55 9.37 -5.99 3.94
CA ARG A 55 9.46 -7.22 3.14
C ARG A 55 8.66 -7.12 1.85
N GLU A 56 7.41 -6.68 1.93
CA GLU A 56 6.53 -6.56 0.76
C GLU A 56 7.06 -5.55 -0.26
N VAL A 57 7.52 -4.40 0.20
CA VAL A 57 8.07 -3.37 -0.68
C VAL A 57 9.35 -3.88 -1.37
N ASP A 58 10.19 -4.62 -0.66
CA ASP A 58 11.38 -5.24 -1.25
C ASP A 58 10.99 -6.29 -2.31
N GLU A 59 10.01 -7.14 -2.00
CA GLU A 59 9.53 -8.16 -2.95
C GLU A 59 8.94 -7.54 -4.21
N GLU A 60 8.01 -6.61 -4.05
CA GLU A 60 7.25 -6.07 -5.18
C GLU A 60 8.02 -5.05 -6.02
N LEU A 61 8.89 -4.25 -5.40
CA LEU A 61 9.56 -3.14 -6.06
C LEU A 61 11.08 -3.30 -6.13
N GLY A 62 11.66 -4.21 -5.37
CA GLY A 62 13.10 -4.20 -5.16
C GLY A 62 13.56 -2.93 -4.45
N ALA A 63 12.75 -2.41 -3.53
CA ALA A 63 12.94 -1.11 -2.94
C ALA A 63 13.22 -1.15 -1.45
N LYS A 64 13.91 -0.13 -0.99
CA LYS A 64 14.13 0.17 0.43
C LYS A 64 13.41 1.47 0.77
N ILE A 65 12.83 1.52 1.94
CA ILE A 65 12.05 2.66 2.42
C ILE A 65 12.61 3.18 3.74
N VAL A 66 12.38 4.47 3.99
CA VAL A 66 12.79 5.16 5.22
C VAL A 66 11.63 6.03 5.72
N ASP A 67 11.76 6.57 6.93
CA ASP A 67 10.80 7.49 7.52
C ASP A 67 9.37 6.94 7.55
N VAL A 68 9.23 5.69 8.01
CA VAL A 68 7.95 4.99 8.07
C VAL A 68 7.12 5.52 9.24
N VAL A 69 5.94 6.05 8.93
CA VAL A 69 5.01 6.63 9.92
C VAL A 69 3.63 6.04 9.73
N PRO A 70 2.98 5.54 10.79
CA PRO A 70 1.58 5.10 10.68
C PRO A 70 0.70 6.25 10.22
N CYS A 71 -0.20 5.97 9.29
CA CYS A 71 -1.02 6.99 8.67
C CYS A 71 -2.51 6.75 8.89
N PHE A 72 -3.00 5.58 8.47
CA PHE A 72 -4.42 5.33 8.57
C PHE A 72 -4.70 3.83 8.47
N VAL A 73 -5.82 3.38 9.00
CA VAL A 73 -6.27 2.01 8.85
C VAL A 73 -7.60 1.94 8.15
N ASP A 74 -7.77 0.88 7.36
CA ASP A 74 -9.01 0.55 6.70
C ASP A 74 -9.45 -0.83 7.19
N THR A 75 -10.72 -0.96 7.57
CA THR A 75 -11.27 -2.20 8.10
C THR A 75 -12.38 -2.69 7.18
N VAL A 76 -12.19 -3.89 6.61
CA VAL A 76 -13.17 -4.47 5.69
C VAL A 76 -13.54 -5.87 6.13
N GLU A 77 -14.76 -6.30 5.80
CA GLU A 77 -15.19 -7.66 6.04
C GLU A 77 -14.35 -8.64 5.22
N HIS A 78 -14.00 -9.76 5.83
CA HIS A 78 -13.14 -10.74 5.20
C HIS A 78 -13.46 -12.15 5.68
N ILE A 79 -13.43 -13.09 4.75
CA ILE A 79 -13.56 -14.52 5.05
C ILE A 79 -12.26 -15.18 4.62
N VAL A 80 -11.55 -15.79 5.57
CA VAL A 80 -10.33 -16.54 5.27
C VAL A 80 -10.67 -17.95 4.78
N ASP A 81 -9.69 -18.62 4.20
CA ASP A 81 -9.82 -20.02 3.79
C ASP A 81 -10.31 -20.86 4.95
N GLY A 82 -11.29 -21.75 4.68
CA GLY A 82 -11.97 -22.52 5.71
C GLY A 82 -13.21 -21.86 6.30
N GLY A 83 -13.60 -20.68 5.79
CA GLY A 83 -14.86 -20.03 6.14
C GLY A 83 -14.86 -19.24 7.45
N VAL A 84 -13.69 -18.94 8.03
CA VAL A 84 -13.60 -18.09 9.20
C VAL A 84 -13.89 -16.65 8.81
N ALA A 85 -14.98 -16.09 9.34
CA ALA A 85 -15.40 -14.74 9.07
C ALA A 85 -14.87 -13.75 10.12
N GLY A 86 -14.53 -12.55 9.69
CA GLY A 86 -14.06 -11.49 10.55
C GLY A 86 -13.75 -10.25 9.73
N VAL A 87 -12.74 -9.52 10.14
CA VAL A 87 -12.31 -8.33 9.42
C VAL A 87 -10.85 -8.43 9.01
N LYS A 88 -10.54 -7.81 7.88
CA LYS A 88 -9.17 -7.54 7.46
C LYS A 88 -8.87 -6.09 7.81
N VAL A 89 -7.75 -5.87 8.50
CA VAL A 89 -7.26 -4.53 8.80
C VAL A 89 -6.11 -4.22 7.85
N GLN A 90 -6.26 -3.17 7.05
CA GLN A 90 -5.22 -2.67 6.18
C GLN A 90 -4.51 -1.52 6.85
N HIS A 91 -3.23 -1.69 7.14
CA HIS A 91 -2.39 -0.68 7.78
C HIS A 91 -1.66 0.12 6.70
N PHE A 92 -1.96 1.41 6.61
CA PHE A 92 -1.29 2.31 5.67
C PHE A 92 -0.25 3.14 6.39
N PHE A 93 0.96 3.14 5.84
CA PHE A 93 2.09 3.91 6.36
C PHE A 93 2.56 4.89 5.29
N VAL A 94 2.85 6.11 5.70
CA VAL A 94 3.57 7.05 4.84
C VAL A 94 5.06 6.77 4.99
N CYS A 95 5.76 6.69 3.88
CA CYS A 95 7.21 6.46 3.89
C CYS A 95 7.85 7.09 2.66
N ARG A 96 9.17 7.18 2.68
CA ARG A 96 9.97 7.71 1.58
C ARG A 96 10.76 6.60 0.92
N LEU A 97 10.88 6.69 -0.40
CA LEU A 97 11.72 5.80 -1.17
C LEU A 97 13.20 6.15 -0.93
N ALA A 98 13.97 5.19 -0.42
CA ALA A 98 15.43 5.34 -0.27
C ALA A 98 16.16 4.86 -1.50
N SER A 99 15.76 3.71 -2.05
CA SER A 99 16.34 3.15 -3.27
C SER A 99 15.35 2.19 -3.91
N MET A 100 15.47 1.99 -5.21
CA MET A 100 14.66 1.01 -5.93
C MET A 100 15.45 0.43 -7.10
N ASP A 101 15.51 -0.90 -7.14
CA ASP A 101 16.09 -1.67 -8.24
C ASP A 101 15.07 -2.73 -8.64
N THR A 102 14.31 -2.46 -9.69
CA THR A 102 13.21 -3.32 -10.13
C THR A 102 13.68 -4.68 -10.62
N SER A 103 14.97 -4.84 -10.97
CA SER A 103 15.54 -6.14 -11.32
C SER A 103 15.61 -7.09 -10.12
N ARG A 104 15.50 -6.57 -8.91
CA ARG A 104 15.52 -7.35 -7.66
C ARG A 104 14.13 -7.78 -7.18
N ARG A 105 13.09 -7.48 -7.92
CA ARG A 105 11.72 -7.91 -7.59
C ARG A 105 11.66 -9.43 -7.49
N HIS A 106 10.90 -9.91 -6.49
CA HIS A 106 10.73 -11.35 -6.25
C HIS A 106 9.41 -11.57 -5.47
N GLY A 107 9.14 -12.81 -5.13
CA GLY A 107 7.93 -13.15 -4.39
C GLY A 107 6.80 -13.61 -5.29
N PRO A 108 5.68 -14.09 -4.69
CA PRO A 108 4.59 -14.73 -5.43
C PRO A 108 3.95 -13.86 -6.50
N GLU A 109 3.74 -12.57 -6.24
CA GLU A 109 3.11 -11.66 -7.19
C GLU A 109 3.99 -11.39 -8.41
N VAL A 110 5.31 -11.52 -8.27
CA VAL A 110 6.28 -11.31 -9.35
C VAL A 110 6.51 -12.62 -10.12
N GLU A 111 6.63 -13.73 -9.41
CA GLU A 111 6.93 -15.05 -9.99
C GLU A 111 5.73 -15.67 -10.67
N GLU A 112 4.52 -15.45 -10.14
CA GLU A 112 3.25 -15.96 -10.69
C GLU A 112 2.21 -14.84 -10.76
N PRO A 113 2.43 -13.84 -11.65
CA PRO A 113 1.55 -12.68 -11.70
C PRO A 113 0.16 -13.02 -12.24
N LEU A 114 -0.87 -12.48 -11.57
CA LEU A 114 -2.24 -12.49 -12.04
C LEU A 114 -2.48 -11.21 -12.86
N GLY A 115 -2.24 -11.27 -14.17
CA GLY A 115 -2.32 -10.12 -15.04
C GLY A 115 -1.01 -9.32 -15.07
N GLU A 116 -1.08 -8.08 -15.50
CA GLU A 116 0.06 -7.19 -15.63
C GLU A 116 0.27 -6.35 -14.39
N TYR A 117 1.53 -6.13 -14.05
CA TYR A 117 1.99 -5.25 -12.98
C TYR A 117 2.95 -4.23 -13.56
N GLU A 118 2.65 -2.95 -13.35
CA GLU A 118 3.54 -1.88 -13.79
C GLU A 118 3.78 -0.92 -12.62
N ILE A 119 5.04 -0.67 -12.30
CA ILE A 119 5.42 0.31 -11.29
C ILE A 119 5.33 1.67 -11.94
N VAL A 120 4.52 2.57 -11.38
CA VAL A 120 4.26 3.88 -11.94
C VAL A 120 4.41 4.96 -10.88
N ARG A 121 4.66 6.19 -11.31
CA ARG A 121 4.66 7.37 -10.46
C ARG A 121 3.54 8.29 -10.93
N VAL A 122 2.77 8.78 -9.96
CA VAL A 122 1.75 9.82 -10.21
C VAL A 122 2.06 11.00 -9.31
N PRO A 123 1.75 12.23 -9.74
CA PRO A 123 1.93 13.38 -8.86
C PRO A 123 1.16 13.19 -7.55
N PHE A 124 1.82 13.42 -6.42
CA PHE A 124 1.14 13.36 -5.12
C PHE A 124 0.36 14.64 -4.91
N SER A 125 -0.80 14.70 -5.53
CA SER A 125 -1.71 15.84 -5.55
C SER A 125 -3.14 15.34 -5.76
N ARG A 126 -4.12 16.18 -5.46
CA ARG A 126 -5.52 15.83 -5.72
C ARG A 126 -5.76 15.49 -7.18
N VAL A 127 -5.20 16.31 -8.07
CA VAL A 127 -5.34 16.10 -9.53
C VAL A 127 -4.67 14.80 -9.96
N GLY A 128 -3.44 14.55 -9.51
CA GLY A 128 -2.70 13.34 -9.87
C GLY A 128 -3.39 12.06 -9.40
N ILE A 129 -3.88 12.07 -8.16
CA ILE A 129 -4.58 10.90 -7.58
C ILE A 129 -5.95 10.70 -8.24
N ALA A 130 -6.67 11.78 -8.53
CA ALA A 130 -7.97 11.70 -9.19
C ALA A 130 -7.88 11.21 -10.64
N ALA A 131 -6.72 11.34 -11.27
CA ALA A 131 -6.51 10.91 -12.65
C ALA A 131 -6.41 9.38 -12.82
N VAL A 132 -6.25 8.63 -11.73
CA VAL A 132 -6.12 7.17 -11.74
C VAL A 132 -7.20 6.54 -10.86
N HIS A 133 -7.55 5.29 -11.18
CA HIS A 133 -8.48 4.53 -10.36
C HIS A 133 -7.74 3.87 -9.19
N LEU A 134 -7.45 4.66 -8.17
CA LEU A 134 -6.76 4.18 -6.96
C LEU A 134 -7.74 3.42 -6.07
N VAL A 135 -7.36 2.21 -5.66
CA VAL A 135 -8.14 1.40 -4.74
C VAL A 135 -7.35 1.13 -3.45
N PRO A 136 -8.00 0.96 -2.31
CA PRO A 136 -9.44 1.02 -2.09
C PRO A 136 -9.96 2.48 -2.11
N LEU A 137 -11.26 2.61 -2.29
CA LEU A 137 -11.92 3.92 -2.33
C LEU A 137 -11.70 4.72 -1.05
N SER A 138 -11.66 4.04 0.10
CA SER A 138 -11.37 4.65 1.40
C SER A 138 -10.03 5.38 1.41
N LEU A 139 -8.98 4.79 0.82
CA LEU A 139 -7.67 5.42 0.69
C LEU A 139 -7.75 6.64 -0.22
N ARG A 140 -8.45 6.52 -1.33
CA ARG A 140 -8.61 7.62 -2.28
C ARG A 140 -9.29 8.83 -1.62
N HIS A 141 -10.36 8.60 -0.89
CA HIS A 141 -11.07 9.65 -0.14
C HIS A 141 -10.17 10.26 0.95
N TYR A 142 -9.46 9.41 1.68
CA TYR A 142 -8.53 9.89 2.71
C TYR A 142 -7.48 10.81 2.11
N LEU A 143 -6.82 10.41 1.04
CA LEU A 143 -5.77 11.21 0.40
C LEU A 143 -6.32 12.50 -0.19
N ASP A 144 -7.50 12.46 -0.81
CA ASP A 144 -8.14 13.66 -1.36
C ASP A 144 -8.32 14.74 -0.28
N GLY A 145 -8.71 14.35 0.91
CA GLY A 145 -8.91 15.27 2.02
C GLY A 145 -7.66 15.62 2.82
N ASN A 146 -6.53 14.95 2.60
CA ASN A 146 -5.38 15.02 3.51
C ASN A 146 -4.00 15.11 2.80
N ILE A 147 -3.96 15.56 1.56
CA ILE A 147 -2.68 15.66 0.81
C ILE A 147 -1.64 16.46 1.60
N GLU A 148 -2.01 17.63 2.08
CA GLU A 148 -1.10 18.51 2.79
C GLU A 148 -0.67 17.90 4.13
N GLY A 149 -1.61 17.29 4.85
CA GLY A 149 -1.32 16.64 6.14
C GLY A 149 -0.39 15.45 5.99
N VAL A 150 -0.62 14.61 4.99
CA VAL A 150 0.26 13.46 4.72
C VAL A 150 1.66 13.92 4.36
N ARG A 151 1.76 14.94 3.49
CA ARG A 151 3.05 15.50 3.11
C ARG A 151 3.78 16.08 4.30
N ALA A 152 3.06 16.72 5.22
CA ALA A 152 3.62 17.32 6.42
C ALA A 152 4.16 16.30 7.44
N MET A 153 3.76 15.04 7.36
CA MET A 153 4.25 14.00 8.29
C MET A 153 5.77 13.80 8.23
N HIS A 154 6.39 14.14 7.10
CA HIS A 154 7.84 14.06 6.94
C HIS A 154 8.53 15.43 7.06
N ALA A 155 7.80 16.48 7.38
CA ALA A 155 8.40 17.78 7.60
C ALA A 155 9.29 17.73 8.85
N PRO A 156 10.48 18.34 8.80
CA PRO A 156 11.40 18.32 9.94
C PRO A 156 10.89 19.14 11.12
N ASP A 157 10.01 20.07 10.88
CA ASP A 157 9.44 20.95 11.88
C ASP A 157 8.03 21.35 11.49
N LEU A 158 7.17 21.42 12.49
CA LEU A 158 5.77 21.84 12.30
C LEU A 158 5.57 23.32 12.60
N GLY A 159 6.61 23.98 12.96
CA GLY A 159 6.57 25.41 13.28
C GLY A 159 6.51 26.32 12.07
#